data_29f765ee0fa55f68b334113c515f316c
#
_entry.id   29f765ee0fa55f68b334113c515f316c
#
_cell.length_a   1.000
_cell.length_b   1.000
_cell.length_c   1.000
_cell.angle_alpha   90.00
_cell.angle_beta   90.00
_cell.angle_gamma   90.00
#
_symmetry.space_group_name_H-M   'P 1'
#
loop_
_entity.id
_entity.type
_entity.pdbx_description
1 polymer ?
#
loop_
_entity_poly.entity_id
_entity_poly.type
_entity_poly.pdbx_seq_one_letter_code
_entity_poly.pdbx_strand_id
1 'polypeptide(L)'
;MRIRSAILRQSGLPRPYATSRPLSIETVELAPPGPGEVLVRIAAAGVCHSDLSGINGDRPRPLPVALGHEASAVVEEVGAGVDDLRRGDPVVMSFVPTCGTCAFCAEGRAALCEPGNAANGAGTLLGGGRRFSCDDGSINHHCGVCAFSEYSVVHRRSIVKIGHDISLTHAALFGCAVMTGVGTVMNTCKVRPGQSVAVIGLGGVGLSAVLGAVASGAGRVIAIDLNPAKLAIAQDLGATDGFLASDPDLVPQIRALTGGGVDHAIELAGAARAFETAYAITRRGGMTVTGGLPAPATQFAVPAVSLVAEERIVMGAYMGSCVPSRDIPRYIALFQAGKLPVDKLLSSTGPLDGINEAFDRLDRGEVIRHVITMAA
;
A
#
# COMPACT_ATOMS: atom_id res chain seq x y z
N MET A 1 16.46 23.76 -4.27
CA MET A 1 15.26 24.62 -4.06
C MET A 1 14.71 24.39 -2.66
N ARG A 2 14.07 25.40 -2.06
CA ARG A 2 13.45 25.25 -0.74
C ARG A 2 11.99 24.82 -0.88
N ILE A 3 11.58 23.81 -0.12
CA ILE A 3 10.22 23.23 -0.16
C ILE A 3 9.73 22.94 1.25
N ARG A 4 8.41 22.83 1.43
CA ARG A 4 7.81 22.34 2.68
C ARG A 4 7.70 20.81 2.62
N SER A 5 8.05 20.16 3.73
CA SER A 5 7.99 18.70 3.86
C SER A 5 7.67 18.31 5.30
N ALA A 6 6.90 17.23 5.47
CA ALA A 6 6.64 16.63 6.77
C ALA A 6 7.78 15.65 7.12
N ILE A 7 8.54 16.01 8.14
CA ILE A 7 9.73 15.28 8.59
C ILE A 7 9.45 14.55 9.90
N LEU A 8 9.77 13.27 9.95
CA LEU A 8 9.81 12.49 11.18
C LEU A 8 11.23 12.54 11.75
N ARG A 9 11.38 13.20 12.91
CA ARG A 9 12.67 13.30 13.63
C ARG A 9 12.79 12.31 14.78
N GLN A 10 11.66 11.90 15.35
CA GLN A 10 11.57 10.95 16.45
C GLN A 10 10.33 10.07 16.30
N SER A 11 10.50 8.76 16.42
CA SER A 11 9.38 7.80 16.49
C SER A 11 8.92 7.57 17.93
N GLY A 12 7.69 7.07 18.09
CA GLY A 12 7.16 6.64 19.39
C GLY A 12 6.63 7.76 20.25
N LEU A 13 6.35 8.95 19.70
CA LEU A 13 5.69 10.01 20.44
C LEU A 13 4.24 9.61 20.79
N PRO A 14 3.70 10.08 21.96
CA PRO A 14 2.39 9.66 22.43
C PRO A 14 1.25 10.17 21.55
N ARG A 15 0.15 9.45 21.53
CA ARG A 15 -1.14 9.89 20.96
C ARG A 15 -1.82 10.88 21.90
N PRO A 16 -2.65 11.81 21.37
CA PRO A 16 -2.97 12.00 19.95
C PRO A 16 -1.84 12.75 19.21
N TYR A 17 -1.62 12.39 17.95
CA TYR A 17 -0.57 12.97 17.11
C TYR A 17 -0.82 14.45 16.76
N ALA A 18 -2.07 14.88 16.73
CA ALA A 18 -2.44 16.30 16.65
C ALA A 18 -1.77 17.15 17.74
N THR A 19 -1.53 16.56 18.92
CA THR A 19 -0.89 17.23 20.06
C THR A 19 0.62 17.01 20.10
N SER A 20 1.08 15.77 19.97
CA SER A 20 2.52 15.41 20.08
C SER A 20 3.33 15.77 18.83
N ARG A 21 2.66 15.94 17.68
CA ARG A 21 3.22 16.40 16.41
C ARG A 21 4.50 15.66 15.97
N PRO A 22 4.47 14.32 15.86
CA PRO A 22 5.64 13.56 15.43
C PRO A 22 6.14 13.97 14.03
N LEU A 23 5.24 14.44 13.16
CA LEU A 23 5.60 15.02 11.87
C LEU A 23 5.66 16.54 11.97
N SER A 24 6.88 17.09 11.95
CA SER A 24 7.09 18.53 11.84
C SER A 24 7.08 18.94 10.36
N ILE A 25 6.31 19.99 10.04
CA ILE A 25 6.34 20.57 8.70
C ILE A 25 7.46 21.59 8.66
N GLU A 26 8.49 21.27 7.89
CA GLU A 26 9.73 22.03 7.84
C GLU A 26 9.98 22.56 6.42
N THR A 27 10.68 23.67 6.32
CA THR A 27 11.28 24.12 5.06
C THR A 27 12.65 23.46 4.92
N VAL A 28 12.79 22.59 3.91
CA VAL A 28 14.01 21.84 3.65
C VAL A 28 14.57 22.18 2.28
N GLU A 29 15.87 21.91 2.08
CA GLU A 29 16.52 22.03 0.77
C GLU A 29 16.30 20.72 -0.03
N LEU A 30 15.83 20.85 -1.26
CA LEU A 30 15.73 19.76 -2.23
C LEU A 30 16.75 19.99 -3.33
N ALA A 31 17.72 19.09 -3.46
CA ALA A 31 18.72 19.11 -4.53
C ALA A 31 18.07 18.76 -5.89
N PRO A 32 18.63 19.25 -7.02
CA PRO A 32 18.14 18.89 -8.36
C PRO A 32 18.28 17.38 -8.63
N PRO A 33 17.53 16.85 -9.63
CA PRO A 33 17.63 15.45 -10.00
C PRO A 33 18.99 15.13 -10.63
N GLY A 34 19.61 14.05 -10.16
CA GLY A 34 20.81 13.47 -10.75
C GLY A 34 20.49 12.52 -11.92
N PRO A 35 21.51 11.83 -12.48
CA PRO A 35 21.31 10.86 -13.54
C PRO A 35 20.31 9.76 -13.14
N GLY A 36 19.33 9.47 -13.99
CA GLY A 36 18.27 8.50 -13.76
C GLY A 36 17.20 8.93 -12.74
N GLU A 37 17.25 10.18 -12.26
CA GLU A 37 16.29 10.73 -11.31
C GLU A 37 15.32 11.72 -11.96
N VAL A 38 14.23 12.01 -11.29
CA VAL A 38 13.16 12.89 -11.77
C VAL A 38 12.70 13.78 -10.63
N LEU A 39 12.64 15.08 -10.84
CA LEU A 39 11.96 16.03 -9.97
C LEU A 39 10.47 16.00 -10.29
N VAL A 40 9.66 15.75 -9.27
CA VAL A 40 8.21 15.74 -9.40
C VAL A 40 7.57 16.71 -8.40
N ARG A 41 6.50 17.37 -8.84
CA ARG A 41 5.61 18.12 -7.96
C ARG A 41 4.50 17.18 -7.48
N ILE A 42 4.43 16.97 -6.17
CA ILE A 42 3.42 16.10 -5.58
C ILE A 42 2.04 16.75 -5.76
N ALA A 43 1.09 16.00 -6.26
CA ALA A 43 -0.30 16.44 -6.39
C ALA A 43 -1.15 15.92 -5.24
N ALA A 44 -0.98 14.64 -4.91
CA ALA A 44 -1.76 13.98 -3.88
C ALA A 44 -0.95 12.83 -3.24
N ALA A 45 -1.08 12.65 -1.91
CA ALA A 45 -0.39 11.61 -1.16
C ALA A 45 -1.34 10.91 -0.18
N GLY A 46 -1.48 9.60 -0.28
CA GLY A 46 -2.31 8.79 0.60
C GLY A 46 -1.66 8.57 1.97
N VAL A 47 -2.44 8.70 3.04
CA VAL A 47 -2.02 8.39 4.41
C VAL A 47 -2.20 6.89 4.65
N CYS A 48 -1.13 6.20 5.09
CA CYS A 48 -1.09 4.75 5.18
C CYS A 48 -0.57 4.25 6.53
N HIS A 49 -1.03 3.05 6.95
CA HIS A 49 -0.52 2.38 8.15
C HIS A 49 0.98 2.05 8.09
N SER A 50 1.57 1.96 6.91
CA SER A 50 3.02 1.76 6.77
C SER A 50 3.82 3.00 7.20
N ASP A 51 3.29 4.21 6.98
CA ASP A 51 3.86 5.45 7.53
C ASP A 51 3.61 5.51 9.04
N LEU A 52 2.39 5.18 9.49
CA LEU A 52 2.03 5.13 10.90
C LEU A 52 2.95 4.18 11.69
N SER A 53 3.34 3.03 11.12
CA SER A 53 4.28 2.11 11.76
C SER A 53 5.70 2.69 11.92
N GLY A 54 6.09 3.66 11.10
CA GLY A 54 7.31 4.46 11.30
C GLY A 54 7.14 5.50 12.41
N ILE A 55 5.97 6.15 12.45
CA ILE A 55 5.65 7.18 13.43
C ILE A 55 5.57 6.60 14.85
N ASN A 56 4.87 5.49 15.05
CA ASN A 56 4.69 4.85 16.36
C ASN A 56 5.88 3.98 16.81
N GLY A 57 6.83 3.71 15.90
CA GLY A 57 8.04 2.93 16.20
C GLY A 57 7.90 1.42 16.04
N ASP A 58 6.74 0.88 15.62
CA ASP A 58 6.55 -0.56 15.37
C ASP A 58 7.48 -1.08 14.26
N ARG A 59 7.83 -0.21 13.30
CA ARG A 59 8.76 -0.51 12.20
C ARG A 59 9.74 0.65 12.02
N PRO A 60 10.83 0.68 12.81
CA PRO A 60 11.79 1.78 12.82
C PRO A 60 12.39 2.08 11.44
N ARG A 61 12.67 3.34 11.18
CA ARG A 61 13.33 3.84 9.97
C ARG A 61 14.56 4.65 10.34
N PRO A 62 15.56 4.77 9.46
CA PRO A 62 16.64 5.73 9.65
C PRO A 62 16.08 7.15 9.76
N LEU A 63 16.40 7.86 10.84
CA LEU A 63 15.94 9.23 11.11
C LEU A 63 17.07 10.26 10.88
N PRO A 64 16.74 11.53 10.58
CA PRO A 64 15.43 12.04 10.22
C PRO A 64 14.97 11.53 8.86
N VAL A 65 13.66 11.43 8.61
CA VAL A 65 13.12 10.91 7.36
C VAL A 65 11.92 11.72 6.87
N ALA A 66 11.87 11.99 5.56
CA ALA A 66 10.70 12.52 4.88
C ALA A 66 9.75 11.37 4.54
N LEU A 67 8.54 11.34 5.13
CA LEU A 67 7.58 10.26 4.96
C LEU A 67 6.70 10.41 3.70
N GLY A 68 5.78 9.47 3.54
CA GLY A 68 4.86 9.37 2.41
C GLY A 68 5.39 8.45 1.30
N HIS A 69 4.60 7.43 0.94
CA HIS A 69 5.03 6.41 -0.03
C HIS A 69 3.93 6.04 -1.04
N GLU A 70 2.74 6.62 -0.93
CA GLU A 70 1.60 6.41 -1.82
C GLU A 70 1.21 7.77 -2.42
N ALA A 71 1.50 8.00 -3.71
CA ALA A 71 1.26 9.32 -4.27
C ALA A 71 1.07 9.32 -5.79
N SER A 72 0.52 10.44 -6.25
CA SER A 72 0.56 10.90 -7.63
C SER A 72 1.27 12.25 -7.71
N ALA A 73 1.88 12.51 -8.84
CA ALA A 73 2.67 13.72 -9.06
C ALA A 73 2.67 14.14 -10.53
N VAL A 74 3.23 15.31 -10.79
CA VAL A 74 3.52 15.81 -12.14
C VAL A 74 5.01 15.99 -12.29
N VAL A 75 5.58 15.52 -13.38
CA VAL A 75 7.00 15.67 -13.70
C VAL A 75 7.32 17.15 -13.93
N GLU A 76 8.35 17.68 -13.28
CA GLU A 76 8.85 19.06 -13.46
C GLU A 76 10.20 19.10 -14.18
N GLU A 77 11.10 18.16 -13.85
CA GLU A 77 12.42 18.09 -14.46
C GLU A 77 12.90 16.64 -14.51
N VAL A 78 13.66 16.28 -15.52
CA VAL A 78 14.25 14.94 -15.68
C VAL A 78 15.77 15.04 -15.67
N GLY A 79 16.41 14.14 -14.93
CA GLY A 79 17.87 13.99 -14.93
C GLY A 79 18.39 13.28 -16.18
N ALA A 80 19.70 13.32 -16.40
CA ALA A 80 20.34 12.66 -17.52
C ALA A 80 19.99 11.17 -17.58
N GLY A 81 19.73 10.63 -18.79
CA GLY A 81 19.38 9.24 -19.03
C GLY A 81 17.89 8.89 -18.75
N VAL A 82 17.03 9.89 -18.55
CA VAL A 82 15.58 9.72 -18.51
C VAL A 82 14.97 10.26 -19.80
N ASP A 83 14.66 9.38 -20.74
CA ASP A 83 14.26 9.75 -22.11
C ASP A 83 12.75 9.50 -22.38
N ASP A 84 12.05 8.83 -21.47
CA ASP A 84 10.66 8.40 -21.63
C ASP A 84 9.66 9.25 -20.82
N LEU A 85 10.13 10.29 -20.15
CA LEU A 85 9.33 11.27 -19.40
C LEU A 85 9.68 12.69 -19.82
N ARG A 86 8.72 13.59 -19.68
CA ARG A 86 8.88 15.02 -19.93
C ARG A 86 8.09 15.84 -18.91
N ARG A 87 8.44 17.09 -18.74
CA ARG A 87 7.69 18.05 -17.91
C ARG A 87 6.21 18.03 -18.28
N GLY A 88 5.36 17.99 -17.24
CA GLY A 88 3.91 17.94 -17.36
C GLY A 88 3.32 16.53 -17.39
N ASP A 89 4.13 15.47 -17.51
CA ASP A 89 3.64 14.10 -17.47
C ASP A 89 3.09 13.76 -16.07
N PRO A 90 1.84 13.27 -15.96
CA PRO A 90 1.32 12.77 -14.70
C PRO A 90 1.88 11.37 -14.42
N VAL A 91 2.19 11.12 -13.15
CA VAL A 91 2.79 9.85 -12.70
C VAL A 91 2.16 9.36 -11.39
N VAL A 92 2.15 8.04 -11.21
CA VAL A 92 1.90 7.37 -9.92
C VAL A 92 3.23 6.88 -9.37
N MET A 93 3.43 7.02 -8.07
CA MET A 93 4.66 6.66 -7.38
C MET A 93 4.54 5.29 -6.72
N SER A 94 5.57 4.45 -6.85
CA SER A 94 5.64 3.10 -6.27
C SER A 94 6.67 3.07 -5.15
N PHE A 95 6.30 2.47 -4.03
CA PHE A 95 7.12 2.40 -2.81
C PHE A 95 8.25 1.35 -2.85
N VAL A 96 8.37 0.56 -3.91
CA VAL A 96 9.54 -0.28 -4.19
C VAL A 96 10.10 0.14 -5.55
N PRO A 97 11.25 0.86 -5.57
CA PRO A 97 11.91 1.15 -6.82
C PRO A 97 12.45 -0.15 -7.44
N THR A 98 12.12 -0.41 -8.71
CA THR A 98 12.49 -1.67 -9.37
C THR A 98 13.72 -1.45 -10.24
N CYS A 99 14.86 -2.11 -9.94
CA CYS A 99 16.08 -1.89 -10.74
C CYS A 99 15.95 -2.37 -12.21
N GLY A 100 15.05 -3.34 -12.45
CA GLY A 100 14.79 -3.90 -13.78
C GLY A 100 15.80 -4.96 -14.24
N THR A 101 16.89 -5.20 -13.50
CA THR A 101 18.02 -6.04 -13.93
C THR A 101 18.37 -7.17 -12.97
N CYS A 102 17.96 -7.15 -11.69
CA CYS A 102 18.20 -8.26 -10.77
C CYS A 102 17.35 -9.48 -11.14
N ALA A 103 17.70 -10.66 -10.62
CA ALA A 103 17.01 -11.90 -10.91
C ALA A 103 15.50 -11.81 -10.71
N PHE A 104 15.04 -11.25 -9.59
CA PHE A 104 13.61 -11.08 -9.32
C PHE A 104 12.91 -10.14 -10.32
N CYS A 105 13.56 -9.06 -10.74
CA CYS A 105 12.99 -8.19 -11.77
C CYS A 105 12.89 -8.91 -13.12
N ALA A 106 13.92 -9.69 -13.49
CA ALA A 106 13.93 -10.48 -14.73
C ALA A 106 12.84 -11.56 -14.74
N GLU A 107 12.51 -12.13 -13.58
CA GLU A 107 11.42 -13.10 -13.41
C GLU A 107 10.02 -12.44 -13.36
N GLY A 108 9.92 -11.12 -13.45
CA GLY A 108 8.63 -10.40 -13.30
C GLY A 108 8.14 -10.31 -11.85
N ARG A 109 9.02 -10.49 -10.87
CA ARG A 109 8.75 -10.40 -9.42
C ARG A 109 9.29 -9.09 -8.83
N ALA A 110 8.93 -7.98 -9.44
CA ALA A 110 9.44 -6.64 -9.14
C ALA A 110 9.30 -6.24 -7.66
N ALA A 111 8.27 -6.73 -6.97
CA ALA A 111 8.08 -6.54 -5.53
C ALA A 111 9.26 -7.02 -4.68
N LEU A 112 10.04 -7.97 -5.18
CA LEU A 112 11.20 -8.55 -4.50
C LEU A 112 12.54 -7.99 -5.00
N CYS A 113 12.54 -6.84 -5.67
CA CYS A 113 13.76 -6.21 -6.17
C CYS A 113 14.77 -5.98 -5.03
N GLU A 114 15.90 -6.70 -5.05
CA GLU A 114 16.90 -6.62 -3.97
C GLU A 114 17.56 -5.24 -3.89
N PRO A 115 18.05 -4.61 -5.00
CA PRO A 115 18.58 -3.26 -4.93
C PRO A 115 17.56 -2.23 -4.45
N GLY A 116 16.30 -2.36 -4.86
CA GLY A 116 15.22 -1.46 -4.43
C GLY A 116 14.91 -1.60 -2.93
N ASN A 117 14.83 -2.82 -2.43
CA ASN A 117 14.61 -3.07 -0.99
C ASN A 117 15.81 -2.62 -0.15
N ALA A 118 17.03 -2.81 -0.63
CA ALA A 118 18.25 -2.33 0.04
C ALA A 118 18.27 -0.79 0.14
N ALA A 119 17.94 -0.09 -0.95
CA ALA A 119 17.83 1.38 -0.97
C ALA A 119 16.77 1.87 0.02
N ASN A 120 15.59 1.23 0.05
CA ASN A 120 14.53 1.55 1.01
C ASN A 120 14.97 1.34 2.46
N GLY A 121 15.71 0.27 2.76
CA GLY A 121 16.27 0.01 4.09
C GLY A 121 17.31 1.04 4.51
N ALA A 122 18.12 1.51 3.57
CA ALA A 122 19.16 2.53 3.79
C ALA A 122 18.61 3.97 3.82
N GLY A 123 17.34 4.19 3.50
CA GLY A 123 16.75 5.53 3.39
C GLY A 123 17.36 6.35 2.25
N THR A 124 17.63 5.73 1.10
CA THR A 124 18.21 6.36 -0.09
C THR A 124 17.34 6.16 -1.32
N LEU A 125 17.66 6.85 -2.40
CA LEU A 125 17.17 6.53 -3.73
C LEU A 125 17.86 5.25 -4.27
N LEU A 126 17.27 4.62 -5.26
CA LEU A 126 17.94 3.56 -6.03
C LEU A 126 19.19 4.16 -6.67
N GLY A 127 20.37 3.64 -6.30
CA GLY A 127 21.65 4.25 -6.67
C GLY A 127 22.37 4.97 -5.50
N GLY A 128 21.71 5.10 -4.33
CA GLY A 128 22.35 5.48 -3.07
C GLY A 128 22.27 6.96 -2.68
N GLY A 129 21.71 7.84 -3.53
CA GLY A 129 21.63 9.29 -3.26
C GLY A 129 20.54 9.67 -2.24
N ARG A 130 20.74 10.81 -1.56
CA ARG A 130 19.73 11.56 -0.80
C ARG A 130 19.63 12.95 -1.40
N ARG A 131 18.41 13.46 -1.54
CA ARG A 131 18.15 14.76 -2.18
C ARG A 131 17.57 15.81 -1.23
N PHE A 132 17.06 15.36 -0.07
CA PHE A 132 16.58 16.24 1.00
C PHE A 132 17.70 16.53 1.99
N SER A 133 17.81 17.79 2.42
CA SER A 133 18.73 18.22 3.47
C SER A 133 18.18 19.41 4.24
N CYS A 134 18.71 19.60 5.45
CA CYS A 134 18.51 20.78 6.31
C CYS A 134 19.84 21.16 6.93
N ASP A 135 19.87 22.20 7.79
CA ASP A 135 21.09 22.69 8.45
C ASP A 135 21.78 21.57 9.27
N ASP A 136 21.02 20.60 9.79
CA ASP A 136 21.54 19.47 10.57
C ASP A 136 22.09 18.33 9.70
N GLY A 137 22.00 18.42 8.38
CA GLY A 137 22.52 17.43 7.41
C GLY A 137 21.47 16.84 6.50
N SER A 138 21.74 15.62 5.97
CA SER A 138 20.87 14.97 5.02
C SER A 138 19.66 14.31 5.70
N ILE A 139 18.51 14.32 5.00
CA ILE A 139 17.25 13.68 5.42
C ILE A 139 17.07 12.41 4.60
N ASN A 140 16.69 11.32 5.27
CA ASN A 140 16.48 10.03 4.63
C ASN A 140 15.20 10.03 3.79
N HIS A 141 15.20 9.22 2.72
CA HIS A 141 14.04 8.97 1.89
C HIS A 141 13.19 7.83 2.43
N HIS A 142 11.88 8.06 2.61
CA HIS A 142 10.95 6.96 2.86
C HIS A 142 10.55 6.32 1.53
N CYS A 143 10.95 5.07 1.34
CA CYS A 143 10.62 4.27 0.14
C CYS A 143 11.03 4.92 -1.19
N GLY A 144 12.00 5.83 -1.18
CA GLY A 144 12.41 6.58 -2.36
C GLY A 144 11.33 7.50 -2.95
N VAL A 145 10.29 7.84 -2.17
CA VAL A 145 9.10 8.60 -2.61
C VAL A 145 8.98 9.95 -1.91
N CYS A 146 8.97 9.99 -0.56
CA CYS A 146 8.89 11.23 0.25
C CYS A 146 7.69 12.13 -0.12
N ALA A 147 6.50 11.55 -0.20
CA ALA A 147 5.36 12.24 -0.80
C ALA A 147 4.64 13.24 0.10
N PHE A 148 4.91 13.29 1.41
CA PHE A 148 4.38 14.34 2.27
C PHE A 148 5.23 15.62 2.18
N SER A 149 5.45 16.05 0.93
CA SER A 149 6.27 17.18 0.51
C SER A 149 5.66 17.86 -0.70
N GLU A 150 5.92 19.15 -0.91
CA GLU A 150 5.46 19.86 -2.11
C GLU A 150 6.10 19.31 -3.38
N TYR A 151 7.38 18.96 -3.30
CA TYR A 151 8.16 18.35 -4.39
C TYR A 151 8.98 17.19 -3.84
N SER A 152 9.35 16.27 -4.73
CA SER A 152 10.29 15.20 -4.41
C SER A 152 11.20 14.92 -5.61
N VAL A 153 12.41 14.47 -5.35
CA VAL A 153 13.27 13.85 -6.36
C VAL A 153 13.24 12.35 -6.12
N VAL A 154 12.90 11.62 -7.17
CA VAL A 154 12.73 10.17 -7.14
C VAL A 154 13.52 9.51 -8.26
N HIS A 155 13.87 8.25 -8.10
CA HIS A 155 14.46 7.50 -9.22
C HIS A 155 13.39 7.21 -10.28
N ARG A 156 13.74 7.27 -11.57
CA ARG A 156 12.81 6.98 -12.68
C ARG A 156 12.03 5.67 -12.48
N ARG A 157 12.66 4.67 -11.89
CA ARG A 157 12.08 3.36 -11.65
C ARG A 157 11.09 3.29 -10.46
N SER A 158 10.91 4.40 -9.74
CA SER A 158 9.90 4.54 -8.68
C SER A 158 8.58 5.13 -9.18
N ILE A 159 8.48 5.52 -10.44
CA ILE A 159 7.29 6.18 -10.98
C ILE A 159 6.80 5.51 -12.26
N VAL A 160 5.48 5.54 -12.43
CA VAL A 160 4.75 5.01 -13.59
C VAL A 160 3.99 6.15 -14.24
N LYS A 161 4.26 6.42 -15.52
CA LYS A 161 3.51 7.40 -16.31
C LYS A 161 2.08 6.93 -16.50
N ILE A 162 1.12 7.84 -16.34
CA ILE A 162 -0.31 7.58 -16.51
C ILE A 162 -0.92 8.57 -17.52
N GLY A 163 -2.18 8.36 -17.90
CA GLY A 163 -2.94 9.30 -18.73
C GLY A 163 -3.36 10.56 -17.98
N HIS A 164 -3.76 11.59 -18.71
CA HIS A 164 -4.31 12.84 -18.16
C HIS A 164 -5.80 12.75 -17.81
N ASP A 165 -6.43 11.65 -18.09
CA ASP A 165 -7.88 11.40 -17.99
C ASP A 165 -8.31 10.80 -16.64
N ILE A 166 -7.41 10.79 -15.67
CA ILE A 166 -7.68 10.41 -14.28
C ILE A 166 -7.32 11.57 -13.33
N SER A 167 -8.16 11.82 -12.34
CA SER A 167 -7.85 12.75 -11.26
C SER A 167 -6.62 12.30 -10.48
N LEU A 168 -5.67 13.20 -10.25
CA LEU A 168 -4.45 12.88 -9.50
C LEU A 168 -4.75 12.45 -8.06
N THR A 169 -5.83 12.95 -7.45
CA THR A 169 -6.28 12.49 -6.13
C THR A 169 -6.65 11.01 -6.13
N HIS A 170 -7.36 10.53 -7.15
CA HIS A 170 -7.67 9.11 -7.29
C HIS A 170 -6.43 8.31 -7.73
N ALA A 171 -5.61 8.86 -8.60
CA ALA A 171 -4.39 8.21 -9.09
C ALA A 171 -3.41 7.86 -7.96
N ALA A 172 -3.32 8.69 -6.91
CA ALA A 172 -2.46 8.43 -5.75
C ALA A 172 -2.74 7.06 -5.11
N LEU A 173 -4.00 6.64 -5.03
CA LEU A 173 -4.41 5.38 -4.39
C LEU A 173 -3.84 4.13 -5.06
N PHE A 174 -3.46 4.23 -6.34
CA PHE A 174 -2.87 3.11 -7.08
C PHE A 174 -1.41 2.85 -6.72
N GLY A 175 -0.73 3.80 -6.05
CA GLY A 175 0.69 3.66 -5.68
C GLY A 175 0.96 2.66 -4.57
N CYS A 176 -0.02 2.35 -3.72
CA CYS A 176 0.14 1.42 -2.59
C CYS A 176 -1.09 0.53 -2.39
N ALA A 177 -2.19 1.07 -1.87
CA ALA A 177 -3.30 0.25 -1.39
C ALA A 177 -3.99 -0.53 -2.48
N VAL A 178 -4.32 0.12 -3.59
CA VAL A 178 -5.00 -0.52 -4.72
C VAL A 178 -4.08 -1.54 -5.38
N MET A 179 -2.83 -1.15 -5.66
CA MET A 179 -1.85 -2.07 -6.23
C MET A 179 -1.67 -3.32 -5.36
N THR A 180 -1.55 -3.16 -4.03
CA THR A 180 -1.35 -4.27 -3.11
C THR A 180 -2.60 -5.15 -3.00
N GLY A 181 -3.77 -4.58 -2.76
CA GLY A 181 -5.00 -5.34 -2.55
C GLY A 181 -5.47 -6.05 -3.81
N VAL A 182 -5.63 -5.33 -4.91
CA VAL A 182 -6.03 -5.89 -6.21
C VAL A 182 -4.99 -6.89 -6.71
N GLY A 183 -3.70 -6.56 -6.58
CA GLY A 183 -2.61 -7.43 -6.98
C GLY A 183 -2.56 -8.74 -6.19
N THR A 184 -2.85 -8.71 -4.88
CA THR A 184 -2.93 -9.94 -4.08
C THR A 184 -3.98 -10.89 -4.65
N VAL A 185 -5.12 -10.37 -5.07
CA VAL A 185 -6.19 -11.18 -5.69
C VAL A 185 -5.80 -11.67 -7.09
N MET A 186 -5.38 -10.74 -7.97
CA MET A 186 -5.19 -11.03 -9.38
C MET A 186 -3.85 -11.69 -9.70
N ASN A 187 -2.75 -11.30 -9.02
CA ASN A 187 -1.41 -11.79 -9.33
C ASN A 187 -0.96 -12.90 -8.37
N THR A 188 -1.24 -12.78 -7.06
CA THR A 188 -0.82 -13.78 -6.07
C THR A 188 -1.79 -14.95 -6.02
N CYS A 189 -3.06 -14.70 -5.69
CA CYS A 189 -4.11 -15.73 -5.64
C CYS A 189 -4.51 -16.22 -7.04
N LYS A 190 -4.43 -15.36 -8.04
CA LYS A 190 -4.89 -15.65 -9.42
C LYS A 190 -6.34 -16.11 -9.43
N VAL A 191 -7.18 -15.41 -8.70
CA VAL A 191 -8.61 -15.74 -8.54
C VAL A 191 -9.28 -15.87 -9.90
N ARG A 192 -10.03 -16.95 -10.06
CA ARG A 192 -10.80 -17.27 -11.28
C ARG A 192 -12.30 -17.02 -11.02
N PRO A 193 -13.06 -16.73 -12.08
CA PRO A 193 -14.52 -16.63 -11.98
C PRO A 193 -15.15 -17.84 -11.28
N GLY A 194 -16.09 -17.55 -10.37
CA GLY A 194 -16.80 -18.55 -9.58
C GLY A 194 -16.11 -19.01 -8.30
N GLN A 195 -14.82 -18.71 -8.08
CA GLN A 195 -14.12 -19.07 -6.85
C GLN A 195 -14.58 -18.21 -5.66
N SER A 196 -14.36 -18.72 -4.45
CA SER A 196 -14.65 -18.04 -3.18
C SER A 196 -13.41 -17.38 -2.60
N VAL A 197 -13.54 -16.14 -2.17
CA VAL A 197 -12.47 -15.33 -1.56
C VAL A 197 -12.94 -14.81 -0.22
N ALA A 198 -12.13 -14.99 0.83
CA ALA A 198 -12.31 -14.29 2.10
C ALA A 198 -11.19 -13.25 2.28
N VAL A 199 -11.56 -12.04 2.72
CA VAL A 199 -10.63 -10.95 3.03
C VAL A 199 -10.76 -10.58 4.50
N ILE A 200 -9.65 -10.70 5.24
CA ILE A 200 -9.57 -10.40 6.68
C ILE A 200 -8.77 -9.12 6.88
N GLY A 201 -9.39 -8.14 7.52
CA GLY A 201 -8.84 -6.80 7.69
C GLY A 201 -9.24 -5.88 6.55
N LEU A 202 -10.27 -5.06 6.79
CA LEU A 202 -10.90 -4.18 5.81
C LEU A 202 -10.39 -2.72 5.92
N GLY A 203 -9.06 -2.57 5.98
CA GLY A 203 -8.41 -1.29 5.72
C GLY A 203 -8.37 -0.97 4.22
N GLY A 204 -7.65 0.07 3.81
CA GLY A 204 -7.56 0.45 2.40
C GLY A 204 -7.07 -0.67 1.48
N VAL A 205 -6.11 -1.51 1.93
CA VAL A 205 -5.62 -2.67 1.17
C VAL A 205 -6.67 -3.76 1.10
N GLY A 206 -7.35 -4.06 2.24
CA GLY A 206 -8.39 -5.09 2.29
C GLY A 206 -9.60 -4.77 1.43
N LEU A 207 -10.10 -3.54 1.50
CA LEU A 207 -11.20 -3.10 0.64
C LEU A 207 -10.80 -3.06 -0.83
N SER A 208 -9.54 -2.75 -1.14
CA SER A 208 -9.00 -2.92 -2.51
C SER A 208 -8.97 -4.38 -2.94
N ALA A 209 -8.69 -5.32 -2.03
CA ALA A 209 -8.77 -6.75 -2.33
C ALA A 209 -10.21 -7.21 -2.56
N VAL A 210 -11.20 -6.68 -1.81
CA VAL A 210 -12.64 -6.91 -2.08
C VAL A 210 -12.99 -6.46 -3.49
N LEU A 211 -12.63 -5.23 -3.88
CA LEU A 211 -12.83 -4.73 -5.26
C LEU A 211 -12.14 -5.62 -6.29
N GLY A 212 -10.91 -6.06 -6.02
CA GLY A 212 -10.17 -6.97 -6.90
C GLY A 212 -10.86 -8.33 -7.06
N ALA A 213 -11.42 -8.90 -5.99
CA ALA A 213 -12.16 -10.16 -6.01
C ALA A 213 -13.44 -10.05 -6.85
N VAL A 214 -14.20 -8.98 -6.66
CA VAL A 214 -15.40 -8.67 -7.47
C VAL A 214 -15.02 -8.50 -8.93
N ALA A 215 -14.00 -7.70 -9.24
CA ALA A 215 -13.53 -7.46 -10.61
C ALA A 215 -12.98 -8.73 -11.28
N SER A 216 -12.48 -9.71 -10.50
CA SER A 216 -12.02 -11.02 -11.00
C SER A 216 -13.16 -12.01 -11.23
N GLY A 217 -14.41 -11.65 -10.91
CA GLY A 217 -15.58 -12.51 -11.05
C GLY A 217 -15.67 -13.62 -9.98
N ALA A 218 -15.16 -13.36 -8.76
CA ALA A 218 -15.33 -14.29 -7.64
C ALA A 218 -16.83 -14.56 -7.42
N GLY A 219 -17.18 -15.83 -7.25
CA GLY A 219 -18.57 -16.24 -7.02
C GLY A 219 -19.05 -15.93 -5.61
N ARG A 220 -18.12 -15.81 -4.66
CA ARG A 220 -18.38 -15.38 -3.28
C ARG A 220 -17.23 -14.56 -2.75
N VAL A 221 -17.54 -13.42 -2.15
CA VAL A 221 -16.55 -12.52 -1.52
C VAL A 221 -16.97 -12.30 -0.06
N ILE A 222 -16.21 -12.87 0.86
CA ILE A 222 -16.47 -12.81 2.30
C ILE A 222 -15.58 -11.74 2.93
N ALA A 223 -16.19 -10.75 3.56
CA ALA A 223 -15.51 -9.67 4.26
C ALA A 223 -15.46 -9.94 5.78
N ILE A 224 -14.28 -9.80 6.40
CA ILE A 224 -14.08 -10.08 7.83
C ILE A 224 -13.30 -8.92 8.47
N ASP A 225 -13.89 -8.29 9.49
CA ASP A 225 -13.22 -7.21 10.27
C ASP A 225 -13.77 -7.17 11.70
N LEU A 226 -13.05 -6.50 12.60
CA LEU A 226 -13.50 -6.21 13.96
C LEU A 226 -14.54 -5.09 14.00
N ASN A 227 -14.54 -4.21 13.01
CA ASN A 227 -15.41 -3.03 12.95
C ASN A 227 -16.61 -3.30 12.03
N PRO A 228 -17.86 -3.32 12.58
CA PRO A 228 -19.06 -3.57 11.78
C PRO A 228 -19.31 -2.51 10.69
N ALA A 229 -18.87 -1.27 10.89
CA ALA A 229 -19.01 -0.22 9.87
C ALA A 229 -18.20 -0.55 8.60
N LYS A 230 -17.06 -1.22 8.74
CA LYS A 230 -16.24 -1.64 7.59
C LYS A 230 -16.86 -2.82 6.84
N LEU A 231 -17.65 -3.66 7.51
CA LEU A 231 -18.41 -4.73 6.86
C LEU A 231 -19.47 -4.15 5.93
N ALA A 232 -20.21 -3.12 6.37
CA ALA A 232 -21.18 -2.43 5.53
C ALA A 232 -20.52 -1.82 4.28
N ILE A 233 -19.35 -1.16 4.45
CA ILE A 233 -18.59 -0.61 3.32
C ILE A 233 -18.15 -1.72 2.36
N ALA A 234 -17.69 -2.86 2.87
CA ALA A 234 -17.29 -3.98 2.01
C ALA A 234 -18.47 -4.55 1.22
N GLN A 235 -19.68 -4.59 1.80
CA GLN A 235 -20.90 -4.99 1.10
C GLN A 235 -21.27 -4.00 -0.02
N ASP A 236 -21.16 -2.69 0.23
CA ASP A 236 -21.36 -1.65 -0.78
C ASP A 236 -20.34 -1.73 -1.93
N LEU A 237 -19.17 -2.31 -1.67
CA LEU A 237 -18.14 -2.59 -2.66
C LEU A 237 -18.30 -3.95 -3.35
N GLY A 238 -19.31 -4.73 -2.99
CA GLY A 238 -19.66 -5.98 -3.63
C GLY A 238 -19.28 -7.26 -2.87
N ALA A 239 -18.91 -7.17 -1.57
CA ALA A 239 -18.81 -8.36 -0.73
C ALA A 239 -20.18 -9.01 -0.58
N THR A 240 -20.24 -10.34 -0.73
CA THR A 240 -21.48 -11.10 -0.64
C THR A 240 -21.90 -11.37 0.80
N ASP A 241 -20.91 -11.51 1.69
CA ASP A 241 -21.13 -11.87 3.09
C ASP A 241 -20.17 -11.07 3.99
N GLY A 242 -20.61 -10.72 5.19
CA GLY A 242 -19.83 -9.99 6.18
C GLY A 242 -19.86 -10.67 7.55
N PHE A 243 -18.69 -10.83 8.18
CA PHE A 243 -18.55 -11.46 9.48
C PHE A 243 -17.69 -10.62 10.42
N LEU A 244 -18.08 -10.56 11.70
CA LEU A 244 -17.24 -9.97 12.74
C LEU A 244 -16.08 -10.92 13.07
N ALA A 245 -14.85 -10.42 13.03
CA ALA A 245 -13.66 -11.20 13.38
C ALA A 245 -13.61 -11.63 14.85
N SER A 246 -14.45 -11.03 15.73
CA SER A 246 -14.60 -11.38 17.14
C SER A 246 -15.61 -12.49 17.39
N ASP A 247 -16.39 -12.91 16.39
CA ASP A 247 -17.38 -13.97 16.54
C ASP A 247 -16.67 -15.32 16.84
N PRO A 248 -16.98 -15.99 17.98
CA PRO A 248 -16.38 -17.27 18.33
C PRO A 248 -16.73 -18.39 17.33
N ASP A 249 -17.87 -18.29 16.66
CA ASP A 249 -18.37 -19.26 15.69
C ASP A 249 -18.00 -18.90 14.23
N LEU A 250 -17.16 -17.90 14.02
CA LEU A 250 -16.75 -17.41 12.70
C LEU A 250 -16.28 -18.54 11.76
N VAL A 251 -15.35 -19.38 12.22
CA VAL A 251 -14.78 -20.45 11.40
C VAL A 251 -15.81 -21.52 11.04
N PRO A 252 -16.60 -22.09 11.98
CA PRO A 252 -17.69 -23.01 11.66
C PRO A 252 -18.72 -22.43 10.69
N GLN A 253 -19.12 -21.17 10.89
CA GLN A 253 -20.11 -20.50 10.03
C GLN A 253 -19.60 -20.39 8.59
N ILE A 254 -18.36 -19.89 8.37
CA ILE A 254 -17.79 -19.76 7.03
C ILE A 254 -17.62 -21.13 6.37
N ARG A 255 -17.15 -22.13 7.12
CA ARG A 255 -16.99 -23.48 6.57
C ARG A 255 -18.33 -24.12 6.18
N ALA A 256 -19.38 -23.93 6.97
CA ALA A 256 -20.73 -24.37 6.64
C ALA A 256 -21.27 -23.65 5.38
N LEU A 257 -21.11 -22.32 5.33
CA LEU A 257 -21.55 -21.48 4.22
C LEU A 257 -20.88 -21.84 2.88
N THR A 258 -19.63 -22.31 2.93
CA THR A 258 -18.79 -22.56 1.76
C THR A 258 -18.60 -24.05 1.44
N GLY A 259 -19.24 -24.94 2.20
CA GLY A 259 -19.10 -26.38 2.01
C GLY A 259 -17.70 -26.92 2.36
N GLY A 260 -17.02 -26.31 3.34
CA GLY A 260 -15.71 -26.79 3.82
C GLY A 260 -14.59 -25.76 3.86
N GLY A 261 -14.82 -24.53 3.41
CA GLY A 261 -13.90 -23.42 3.42
C GLY A 261 -13.80 -22.69 2.08
N VAL A 262 -13.07 -21.57 2.04
CA VAL A 262 -12.89 -20.74 0.82
C VAL A 262 -11.72 -21.24 -0.01
N ASP A 263 -11.75 -20.93 -1.33
CA ASP A 263 -10.62 -21.18 -2.24
C ASP A 263 -9.40 -20.35 -1.85
N HIS A 264 -9.62 -19.10 -1.52
CA HIS A 264 -8.57 -18.14 -1.15
C HIS A 264 -8.96 -17.37 0.11
N ALA A 265 -8.15 -17.43 1.15
CA ALA A 265 -8.27 -16.58 2.33
C ALA A 265 -7.09 -15.61 2.37
N ILE A 266 -7.39 -14.30 2.37
CA ILE A 266 -6.41 -13.21 2.27
C ILE A 266 -6.41 -12.43 3.58
N GLU A 267 -5.27 -12.43 4.26
CA GLU A 267 -5.04 -11.70 5.51
C GLU A 267 -4.34 -10.37 5.22
N LEU A 268 -4.96 -9.26 5.63
CA LEU A 268 -4.48 -7.90 5.40
C LEU A 268 -4.60 -7.00 6.65
N ALA A 269 -4.79 -7.62 7.81
CA ALA A 269 -4.81 -6.94 9.10
C ALA A 269 -3.40 -6.84 9.72
N GLY A 270 -2.49 -7.73 9.35
CA GLY A 270 -1.14 -7.79 9.93
C GLY A 270 -1.14 -8.34 11.36
N ALA A 271 -2.00 -9.30 11.68
CA ALA A 271 -2.12 -9.88 13.01
C ALA A 271 -2.08 -11.41 12.96
N ALA A 272 -1.37 -12.03 13.92
CA ALA A 272 -1.22 -13.49 13.99
C ALA A 272 -2.58 -14.20 14.02
N ARG A 273 -3.51 -13.76 14.87
CA ARG A 273 -4.86 -14.34 14.97
C ARG A 273 -5.63 -14.23 13.66
N ALA A 274 -5.49 -13.13 12.91
CA ALA A 274 -6.13 -12.95 11.62
C ALA A 274 -5.60 -13.96 10.60
N PHE A 275 -4.29 -14.21 10.60
CA PHE A 275 -3.67 -15.23 9.76
C PHE A 275 -4.13 -16.66 10.13
N GLU A 276 -4.16 -16.99 11.41
CA GLU A 276 -4.64 -18.28 11.91
C GLU A 276 -6.11 -18.51 11.51
N THR A 277 -6.94 -17.47 11.60
CA THR A 277 -8.34 -17.50 11.12
C THR A 277 -8.38 -17.72 9.60
N ALA A 278 -7.58 -16.98 8.82
CA ALA A 278 -7.49 -17.16 7.37
C ALA A 278 -7.14 -18.60 7.01
N TYR A 279 -6.16 -19.17 7.69
CA TYR A 279 -5.78 -20.56 7.49
C TYR A 279 -6.92 -21.54 7.85
N ALA A 280 -7.62 -21.32 8.96
CA ALA A 280 -8.69 -22.19 9.43
C ALA A 280 -9.90 -22.21 8.50
N ILE A 281 -10.22 -21.09 7.84
CA ILE A 281 -11.35 -21.01 6.90
C ILE A 281 -10.98 -21.41 5.45
N THR A 282 -9.71 -21.64 5.16
CA THR A 282 -9.26 -22.12 3.84
C THR A 282 -9.65 -23.60 3.66
N ARG A 283 -10.19 -23.97 2.49
CA ARG A 283 -10.56 -25.35 2.18
C ARG A 283 -9.33 -26.23 1.91
N ARG A 284 -9.52 -27.55 1.78
CA ARG A 284 -8.50 -28.47 1.25
C ARG A 284 -8.11 -28.05 -0.16
N GLY A 285 -6.80 -28.07 -0.48
CA GLY A 285 -6.23 -27.60 -1.74
C GLY A 285 -6.37 -26.09 -1.96
N GLY A 286 -6.84 -25.32 -0.93
CA GLY A 286 -6.98 -23.88 -1.01
C GLY A 286 -5.71 -23.13 -0.64
N MET A 287 -5.73 -21.80 -0.80
CA MET A 287 -4.59 -20.93 -0.59
C MET A 287 -4.88 -19.89 0.51
N THR A 288 -4.01 -19.81 1.49
CA THR A 288 -3.97 -18.73 2.49
C THR A 288 -2.85 -17.76 2.12
N VAL A 289 -3.18 -16.49 1.94
CA VAL A 289 -2.23 -15.43 1.59
C VAL A 289 -2.18 -14.38 2.67
N THR A 290 -0.99 -13.97 3.10
CA THR A 290 -0.80 -12.79 3.96
C THR A 290 -0.11 -11.67 3.18
N GLY A 291 -0.68 -10.49 3.25
CA GLY A 291 -0.11 -9.23 2.74
C GLY A 291 -0.12 -8.14 3.81
N GLY A 292 -0.65 -8.43 5.00
CA GLY A 292 -0.52 -7.59 6.18
C GLY A 292 0.96 -7.55 6.63
N LEU A 293 1.40 -6.42 7.18
CA LEU A 293 2.76 -6.24 7.66
C LEU A 293 2.75 -6.09 9.20
N PRO A 294 2.85 -7.19 9.95
CA PRO A 294 2.91 -7.16 11.41
C PRO A 294 4.26 -6.62 11.92
N ALA A 295 4.38 -6.43 13.22
CA ALA A 295 5.67 -6.17 13.85
C ALA A 295 6.64 -7.35 13.55
N PRO A 296 7.96 -7.08 13.37
CA PRO A 296 8.93 -8.11 12.91
C PRO A 296 9.01 -9.36 13.77
N ALA A 297 8.72 -9.26 15.07
CA ALA A 297 8.75 -10.38 16.01
C ALA A 297 7.46 -11.21 16.02
N THR A 298 6.43 -10.82 15.29
CA THR A 298 5.14 -11.52 15.29
C THR A 298 5.27 -12.91 14.65
N GLN A 299 4.78 -13.91 15.36
CA GLN A 299 4.74 -15.29 14.91
C GLN A 299 3.30 -15.78 14.90
N PHE A 300 2.97 -16.73 14.04
CA PHE A 300 1.70 -17.43 13.99
C PHE A 300 1.92 -18.94 13.90
N ALA A 301 0.91 -19.72 14.36
CA ALA A 301 0.97 -21.16 14.33
C ALA A 301 -0.11 -21.73 13.42
N VAL A 302 0.27 -22.76 12.65
CA VAL A 302 -0.67 -23.55 11.84
C VAL A 302 -0.41 -25.04 12.07
N PRO A 303 -1.46 -25.91 12.06
CA PRO A 303 -1.28 -27.35 12.21
C PRO A 303 -0.46 -27.92 11.04
N ALA A 304 0.78 -28.34 11.29
CA ALA A 304 1.70 -28.78 10.25
C ALA A 304 1.16 -29.95 9.40
N VAL A 305 0.44 -30.89 10.01
CA VAL A 305 -0.14 -32.03 9.29
C VAL A 305 -1.14 -31.62 8.21
N SER A 306 -1.89 -30.54 8.44
CA SER A 306 -2.89 -30.08 7.46
C SER A 306 -2.27 -29.48 6.20
N LEU A 307 -1.04 -28.95 6.26
CA LEU A 307 -0.32 -28.51 5.07
C LEU A 307 -0.10 -29.67 4.10
N VAL A 308 0.26 -30.84 4.62
CA VAL A 308 0.53 -32.05 3.82
C VAL A 308 -0.78 -32.79 3.47
N ALA A 309 -1.59 -33.12 4.49
CA ALA A 309 -2.76 -33.98 4.31
C ALA A 309 -3.90 -33.31 3.54
N GLU A 310 -3.91 -31.99 3.47
CA GLU A 310 -4.92 -31.20 2.79
C GLU A 310 -4.35 -30.40 1.58
N GLU A 311 -3.08 -30.57 1.25
CA GLU A 311 -2.41 -29.87 0.14
C GLU A 311 -2.64 -28.33 0.17
N ARG A 312 -2.61 -27.74 1.35
CA ARG A 312 -2.84 -26.28 1.51
C ARG A 312 -1.61 -25.48 1.12
N ILE A 313 -1.85 -24.34 0.49
CA ILE A 313 -0.80 -23.38 0.14
C ILE A 313 -0.82 -22.22 1.13
N VAL A 314 0.36 -21.86 1.66
CA VAL A 314 0.58 -20.65 2.46
C VAL A 314 1.58 -19.77 1.71
N MET A 315 1.23 -18.50 1.47
CA MET A 315 2.05 -17.60 0.66
C MET A 315 1.99 -16.17 1.20
N GLY A 316 3.13 -15.46 1.10
CA GLY A 316 3.18 -14.02 1.32
C GLY A 316 2.93 -13.24 0.03
N ALA A 317 2.32 -12.05 0.14
CA ALA A 317 2.12 -11.13 -0.97
C ALA A 317 2.67 -9.74 -0.61
N TYR A 318 3.85 -9.40 -1.10
CA TYR A 318 4.39 -8.07 -0.97
C TYR A 318 4.03 -7.24 -2.21
N MET A 319 3.49 -6.02 -2.00
CA MET A 319 3.03 -5.16 -3.10
C MET A 319 2.03 -5.87 -4.05
N GLY A 320 1.28 -6.88 -3.56
CA GLY A 320 0.37 -7.70 -4.39
C GLY A 320 1.05 -8.47 -5.50
N SER A 321 2.33 -8.82 -5.37
CA SER A 321 3.16 -9.45 -6.41
C SER A 321 3.13 -8.67 -7.75
N CYS A 322 2.94 -7.35 -7.70
CA CYS A 322 2.82 -6.49 -8.86
C CYS A 322 4.16 -6.16 -9.51
N VAL A 323 4.09 -5.92 -10.81
CA VAL A 323 5.07 -5.14 -11.59
C VAL A 323 4.43 -3.77 -11.83
N PRO A 324 4.83 -2.69 -11.13
CA PRO A 324 4.13 -1.41 -11.15
C PRO A 324 3.86 -0.86 -12.54
N SER A 325 4.87 -0.90 -13.42
CA SER A 325 4.76 -0.39 -14.81
C SER A 325 3.77 -1.17 -15.68
N ARG A 326 3.48 -2.42 -15.34
CA ARG A 326 2.48 -3.27 -16.00
C ARG A 326 1.11 -3.13 -15.38
N ASP A 327 1.04 -3.17 -14.06
CA ASP A 327 -0.23 -3.41 -13.34
C ASP A 327 -0.97 -2.12 -13.00
N ILE A 328 -0.27 -1.03 -12.66
CA ILE A 328 -0.92 0.28 -12.40
C ILE A 328 -1.75 0.75 -13.60
N PRO A 329 -1.23 0.77 -14.85
CA PRO A 329 -2.05 1.13 -16.00
C PRO A 329 -3.25 0.21 -16.23
N ARG A 330 -3.11 -1.09 -15.97
CA ARG A 330 -4.21 -2.06 -16.07
C ARG A 330 -5.32 -1.79 -15.05
N TYR A 331 -4.96 -1.47 -13.82
CA TYR A 331 -5.93 -1.17 -12.77
C TYR A 331 -6.62 0.18 -13.00
N ILE A 332 -5.89 1.18 -13.51
CA ILE A 332 -6.48 2.45 -13.95
C ILE A 332 -7.49 2.21 -15.09
N ALA A 333 -7.16 1.37 -16.06
CA ALA A 333 -8.09 1.03 -17.14
C ALA A 333 -9.37 0.33 -16.61
N LEU A 334 -9.25 -0.57 -15.61
CA LEU A 334 -10.41 -1.16 -14.95
C LEU A 334 -11.24 -0.12 -14.18
N PHE A 335 -10.61 0.85 -13.53
CA PHE A 335 -11.28 1.96 -12.88
C PHE A 335 -12.07 2.80 -13.88
N GLN A 336 -11.44 3.21 -14.97
CA GLN A 336 -12.08 4.00 -16.05
C GLN A 336 -13.24 3.25 -16.73
N ALA A 337 -13.14 1.92 -16.82
CA ALA A 337 -14.22 1.06 -17.32
C ALA A 337 -15.34 0.81 -16.29
N GLY A 338 -15.28 1.43 -15.10
CA GLY A 338 -16.26 1.25 -14.02
C GLY A 338 -16.24 -0.12 -13.33
N LYS A 339 -15.19 -0.94 -13.60
CA LYS A 339 -15.07 -2.30 -13.04
C LYS A 339 -14.28 -2.36 -11.74
N LEU A 340 -13.60 -1.30 -11.39
CA LEU A 340 -12.79 -1.19 -10.17
C LEU A 340 -13.03 0.21 -9.54
N PRO A 341 -14.16 0.45 -8.84
CA PRO A 341 -14.54 1.77 -8.33
C PRO A 341 -13.68 2.22 -7.14
N VAL A 342 -12.43 2.58 -7.43
CA VAL A 342 -11.40 2.99 -6.44
C VAL A 342 -11.74 4.30 -5.75
N ASP A 343 -12.47 5.18 -6.42
CA ASP A 343 -13.00 6.44 -5.88
C ASP A 343 -13.81 6.25 -4.59
N LYS A 344 -14.52 5.13 -4.45
CA LYS A 344 -15.27 4.77 -3.24
C LYS A 344 -14.40 4.51 -2.01
N LEU A 345 -13.10 4.29 -2.19
CA LEU A 345 -12.14 4.13 -1.09
C LEU A 345 -11.72 5.48 -0.49
N LEU A 346 -11.86 6.58 -1.21
CA LEU A 346 -11.48 7.91 -0.76
C LEU A 346 -12.48 8.42 0.29
N SER A 347 -12.07 8.46 1.54
CA SER A 347 -12.92 8.94 2.65
C SER A 347 -12.90 10.46 2.78
N SER A 348 -11.76 11.09 2.56
CA SER A 348 -11.59 12.54 2.71
C SER A 348 -10.26 13.01 2.13
N THR A 349 -10.14 14.32 1.93
CA THR A 349 -8.89 15.01 1.57
C THR A 349 -8.57 16.09 2.59
N GLY A 350 -7.33 16.54 2.63
CA GLY A 350 -6.89 17.63 3.49
C GLY A 350 -5.53 18.19 3.08
N PRO A 351 -5.12 19.35 3.61
CA PRO A 351 -3.83 19.95 3.35
C PRO A 351 -2.70 19.26 4.14
N LEU A 352 -1.45 19.50 3.74
CA LEU A 352 -0.26 18.99 4.41
C LEU A 352 -0.21 19.37 5.90
N ASP A 353 -0.67 20.57 6.27
CA ASP A 353 -0.69 21.07 7.64
C ASP A 353 -1.54 20.22 8.59
N GLY A 354 -2.54 19.49 8.07
CA GLY A 354 -3.41 18.58 8.82
C GLY A 354 -2.90 17.14 8.92
N ILE A 355 -1.63 16.87 8.63
CA ILE A 355 -1.13 15.50 8.51
C ILE A 355 -1.15 14.71 9.82
N ASN A 356 -0.85 15.36 10.95
CA ASN A 356 -0.87 14.68 12.25
C ASN A 356 -2.29 14.27 12.66
N GLU A 357 -3.27 15.15 12.43
CA GLU A 357 -4.71 14.85 12.62
C GLU A 357 -5.19 13.74 11.70
N ALA A 358 -4.68 13.68 10.46
CA ALA A 358 -4.99 12.63 9.52
C ALA A 358 -4.48 11.26 10.02
N PHE A 359 -3.30 11.20 10.64
CA PHE A 359 -2.78 9.98 11.27
C PHE A 359 -3.58 9.56 12.51
N ASP A 360 -4.07 10.50 13.33
CA ASP A 360 -4.99 10.18 14.43
C ASP A 360 -6.28 9.52 13.92
N ARG A 361 -6.87 10.06 12.85
CA ARG A 361 -8.09 9.52 12.24
C ARG A 361 -7.86 8.13 11.64
N LEU A 362 -6.70 7.92 10.98
CA LEU A 362 -6.30 6.62 10.46
C LEU A 362 -6.15 5.59 11.59
N ASP A 363 -5.45 5.97 12.65
CA ASP A 363 -5.18 5.10 13.81
C ASP A 363 -6.48 4.66 14.52
N ARG A 364 -7.47 5.57 14.64
CA ARG A 364 -8.80 5.25 15.17
C ARG A 364 -9.70 4.49 14.18
N GLY A 365 -9.24 4.25 12.95
CA GLY A 365 -10.01 3.55 11.93
C GLY A 365 -11.21 4.33 11.38
N GLU A 366 -11.23 5.66 11.55
CA GLU A 366 -12.30 6.55 11.10
C GLU A 366 -12.27 6.81 9.58
N VAL A 367 -11.15 6.52 8.93
CA VAL A 367 -10.96 6.72 7.50
C VAL A 367 -10.45 5.44 6.83
N ILE A 368 -10.90 5.18 5.61
CA ILE A 368 -10.36 4.11 4.77
C ILE A 368 -9.10 4.64 4.09
N ARG A 369 -9.26 5.73 3.33
CA ARG A 369 -8.18 6.48 2.70
C ARG A 369 -8.41 7.98 2.90
N HIS A 370 -7.46 8.61 3.56
CA HIS A 370 -7.32 10.07 3.59
C HIS A 370 -6.18 10.45 2.65
N VAL A 371 -6.40 11.45 1.83
CA VAL A 371 -5.41 11.91 0.85
C VAL A 371 -5.03 13.36 1.17
N ILE A 372 -3.74 13.57 1.40
CA ILE A 372 -3.16 14.91 1.50
C ILE A 372 -3.06 15.48 0.09
N THR A 373 -3.66 16.64 -0.15
CA THR A 373 -3.54 17.39 -1.40
C THR A 373 -2.57 18.54 -1.21
N MET A 374 -1.62 18.67 -2.13
CA MET A 374 -0.70 19.80 -2.12
C MET A 374 -1.35 20.99 -2.81
N ALA A 375 -1.12 22.20 -2.28
CA ALA A 375 -1.56 23.43 -2.95
C ALA A 375 -0.91 23.51 -4.35
N ALA A 376 -1.69 23.95 -5.33
CA ALA A 376 -1.25 24.07 -6.72
C ALA A 376 -0.20 25.19 -6.89
#